data_1747c8d8678a2e046417cc508a2f947c
#
_entry.id   1747c8d8678a2e046417cc508a2f947c
#
_cell.length_a   1.000
_cell.length_b   1.000
_cell.length_c   1.000
_cell.angle_alpha   90.00
_cell.angle_beta   90.00
_cell.angle_gamma   90.00
#
_symmetry.space_group_name_H-M   'P 1'
#
loop_
_entity.id
_entity.type
_entity.pdbx_description
1 polymer ?
#
loop_
_entity_poly.entity_id
_entity_poly.type
_entity_poly.pdbx_seq_one_letter_code
_entity_poly.pdbx_strand_id
1 'polypeptide(L)'
;MVGILIADGSSPYISPGIQIGLTSKVNFFMSAQITFGYLSYSGPPPFGVTLGLRVYKIQENWKRYRYADLQIWPFLGGIGIGKMLDKDGNKYTRFKTGVGAYGYATYDYCKDLEIAKHNFGFIGTFPILNILGGDYSLN
;
A
#
# COMPACT_ATOMS: atom_id res chain seq x y z
N MET A 1 7.88 -5.49 -0.59
CA MET A 1 8.68 -4.61 -1.45
C MET A 1 10.12 -5.04 -1.37
N VAL A 2 10.61 -5.58 -2.43
CA VAL A 2 12.03 -5.78 -2.52
C VAL A 2 12.58 -4.77 -3.49
N GLY A 3 12.87 -3.62 -2.97
CA GLY A 3 13.81 -2.79 -3.66
C GLY A 3 15.18 -3.36 -3.40
N ILE A 4 15.72 -4.10 -4.30
CA ILE A 4 17.16 -4.36 -4.23
C ILE A 4 17.85 -3.07 -4.56
N LEU A 5 18.12 -2.34 -3.53
CA LEU A 5 18.88 -1.16 -3.68
C LEU A 5 20.28 -1.41 -3.36
N ILE A 6 20.99 -1.27 -4.37
CA ILE A 6 22.40 -1.07 -4.31
C ILE A 6 22.62 0.45 -4.30
N ALA A 7 22.30 1.04 -3.20
CA ALA A 7 22.69 2.42 -2.99
C ALA A 7 23.30 2.51 -1.62
N ASP A 8 24.50 3.00 -1.57
CA ASP A 8 25.12 3.39 -0.31
C ASP A 8 24.31 4.54 0.28
N GLY A 9 23.64 4.26 1.39
CA GLY A 9 22.92 5.27 2.12
C GLY A 9 21.41 5.16 1.99
N SER A 10 20.74 6.25 2.20
CA SER A 10 19.30 6.39 2.19
C SER A 10 18.80 6.93 0.85
N SER A 11 17.69 6.39 0.37
CA SER A 11 17.13 6.77 -0.92
C SER A 11 15.61 6.90 -0.85
N PRO A 12 15.05 7.99 -1.39
CA PRO A 12 13.61 8.07 -1.59
C PRO A 12 13.17 7.10 -2.69
N TYR A 13 11.94 6.60 -2.58
CA TYR A 13 11.37 5.72 -3.59
C TYR A 13 9.90 6.06 -3.85
N ILE A 14 9.45 5.72 -5.05
CA ILE A 14 8.03 5.75 -5.43
C ILE A 14 7.66 4.35 -5.88
N SER A 15 6.54 3.85 -5.39
CA SER A 15 6.08 2.51 -5.71
C SER A 15 4.60 2.51 -6.08
N PRO A 16 4.26 2.48 -7.37
CA PRO A 16 2.88 2.21 -7.77
C PRO A 16 2.53 0.75 -7.49
N GLY A 17 1.27 0.51 -7.18
CA GLY A 17 0.79 -0.83 -6.89
C GLY A 17 -0.68 -1.01 -7.24
N ILE A 18 -1.03 -2.26 -7.53
CA ILE A 18 -2.40 -2.68 -7.77
C ILE A 18 -2.71 -3.83 -6.81
N GLN A 19 -3.85 -3.75 -6.15
CA GLN A 19 -4.31 -4.76 -5.21
C GLN A 19 -5.68 -5.27 -5.64
N ILE A 20 -5.86 -6.57 -5.51
CA ILE A 20 -7.16 -7.23 -5.70
C ILE A 20 -7.43 -8.13 -4.49
N GLY A 21 -8.69 -8.32 -4.16
CA GLY A 21 -9.02 -9.19 -3.04
C GLY A 21 -10.51 -9.35 -2.81
N LEU A 22 -10.80 -9.95 -1.66
CA LEU A 22 -12.14 -10.24 -1.19
C LEU A 22 -12.31 -9.77 0.25
N THR A 23 -13.48 -9.27 0.57
CA THR A 23 -13.87 -8.99 1.95
C THR A 23 -14.31 -10.28 2.66
N SER A 24 -14.44 -10.24 3.97
CA SER A 24 -14.99 -11.36 4.75
C SER A 24 -16.42 -11.73 4.36
N LYS A 25 -17.14 -10.81 3.73
CA LYS A 25 -18.49 -11.06 3.15
C LYS A 25 -18.45 -11.51 1.69
N VAL A 26 -17.24 -11.85 1.19
CA VAL A 26 -17.00 -12.34 -0.17
C VAL A 26 -17.33 -11.29 -1.25
N ASN A 27 -17.17 -10.02 -0.94
CA ASN A 27 -17.27 -8.95 -1.93
C ASN A 27 -15.91 -8.67 -2.54
N PHE A 28 -15.84 -8.60 -3.86
CA PHE A 28 -14.62 -8.29 -4.57
C PHE A 28 -14.22 -6.83 -4.38
N PHE A 29 -12.92 -6.59 -4.25
CA PHE A 29 -12.37 -5.23 -4.28
C PHE A 29 -11.11 -5.14 -5.14
N MET A 30 -10.86 -3.94 -5.60
CA MET A 30 -9.66 -3.58 -6.34
C MET A 30 -9.17 -2.21 -5.88
N SER A 31 -7.86 -2.07 -5.77
CA SER A 31 -7.24 -0.79 -5.40
C SER A 31 -6.10 -0.46 -6.36
N ALA A 32 -5.94 0.82 -6.61
CA ALA A 32 -4.74 1.37 -7.23
C ALA A 32 -4.11 2.34 -6.24
N GLN A 33 -2.82 2.24 -6.05
CA GLN A 33 -2.12 3.04 -5.05
C GLN A 33 -0.74 3.49 -5.53
N ILE A 34 -0.25 4.51 -4.87
CA ILE A 34 1.13 4.95 -5.01
C ILE A 34 1.72 5.17 -3.62
N THR A 35 2.91 4.67 -3.40
CA THR A 35 3.64 4.82 -2.15
C THR A 35 4.85 5.69 -2.36
N PHE A 36 5.02 6.67 -1.50
CA PHE A 36 6.21 7.50 -1.41
C PHE A 36 6.92 7.16 -0.11
N GLY A 37 8.17 6.81 -0.18
CA GLY A 37 8.86 6.38 1.01
C GLY A 37 10.36 6.61 0.96
N TYR A 38 11.02 6.09 1.99
CA TYR A 38 12.42 6.27 2.22
C TYR A 38 13.05 4.97 2.70
N LEU A 39 14.11 4.57 2.03
CA LEU A 39 14.88 3.38 2.36
C LEU A 39 16.22 3.78 2.94
N SER A 40 16.60 3.16 4.05
CA SER A 40 17.90 3.35 4.66
C SER A 40 18.51 1.99 5.01
N TYR A 41 19.75 1.80 4.63
CA TYR A 41 20.48 0.54 4.91
C TYR A 41 20.98 0.43 6.35
N SER A 42 21.26 1.55 6.97
CA SER A 42 21.87 1.59 8.31
C SER A 42 21.02 2.33 9.34
N GLY A 43 19.80 2.68 8.97
CA GLY A 43 18.90 3.45 9.80
C GLY A 43 17.63 2.70 10.15
N PRO A 44 16.56 3.42 10.46
CA PRO A 44 15.26 2.82 10.75
C PRO A 44 14.73 2.00 9.58
N PRO A 45 13.77 1.08 9.81
CA PRO A 45 13.18 0.30 8.73
C PRO A 45 12.53 1.20 7.67
N PRO A 46 12.39 0.71 6.43
CA PRO A 46 11.73 1.47 5.38
C PRO A 46 10.35 1.92 5.80
N PHE A 47 10.04 3.16 5.55
CA PHE A 47 8.72 3.72 5.86
C PHE A 47 8.19 4.48 4.65
N GLY A 48 6.88 4.66 4.60
CA GLY A 48 6.28 5.39 3.49
C GLY A 48 4.87 5.84 3.77
N VAL A 49 4.40 6.70 2.88
CA VAL A 49 3.03 7.16 2.82
C VAL A 49 2.41 6.60 1.54
N THR A 50 1.30 5.93 1.68
CA THR A 50 0.55 5.38 0.56
C THR A 50 -0.73 6.17 0.36
N LEU A 51 -0.96 6.59 -0.86
CA LEU A 51 -2.23 7.18 -1.29
C LEU A 51 -2.88 6.25 -2.30
N GLY A 52 -4.17 6.03 -2.17
CA GLY A 52 -4.83 5.11 -3.06
C GLY A 52 -6.33 5.32 -3.22
N LEU A 53 -6.85 4.60 -4.21
CA LEU A 53 -8.28 4.50 -4.50
C LEU A 53 -8.66 3.03 -4.42
N ARG A 54 -9.77 2.74 -3.78
CA ARG A 54 -10.32 1.40 -3.69
C ARG A 54 -11.78 1.39 -4.14
N VAL A 55 -12.14 0.37 -4.88
CA VAL A 55 -13.52 0.12 -5.27
C VAL A 55 -13.94 -1.25 -4.77
N TYR A 56 -15.13 -1.32 -4.18
CA TYR A 56 -15.76 -2.56 -3.75
C TYR A 56 -16.95 -2.84 -4.65
N LYS A 57 -17.05 -4.06 -5.13
CA LYS A 57 -18.24 -4.53 -5.81
C LYS A 57 -19.17 -5.18 -4.78
N ILE A 58 -20.24 -4.49 -4.44
CA ILE A 58 -21.23 -4.95 -3.47
C ILE A 58 -22.56 -5.12 -4.18
N GLN A 59 -22.99 -6.38 -4.30
CA GLN A 59 -24.10 -6.76 -5.17
C GLN A 59 -23.78 -6.34 -6.61
N GLU A 60 -24.57 -5.47 -7.22
CA GLU A 60 -24.30 -4.95 -8.58
C GLU A 60 -23.75 -3.54 -8.58
N ASN A 61 -23.40 -2.99 -7.41
CA ASN A 61 -22.95 -1.61 -7.26
C ASN A 61 -21.48 -1.53 -6.91
N TRP A 62 -20.81 -0.53 -7.44
CA TRP A 62 -19.44 -0.21 -7.11
C TRP A 62 -19.40 0.94 -6.11
N LYS A 63 -18.74 0.73 -4.96
CA LYS A 63 -18.48 1.76 -3.96
C LYS A 63 -17.04 2.17 -4.01
N ARG A 64 -16.81 3.46 -4.08
CA ARG A 64 -15.46 4.04 -4.20
C ARG A 64 -15.02 4.67 -2.90
N TYR A 65 -13.75 4.43 -2.56
CA TYR A 65 -13.09 5.01 -1.39
C TYR A 65 -11.73 5.55 -1.78
N ARG A 66 -11.31 6.60 -1.08
CA ARG A 66 -9.92 7.08 -1.12
C ARG A 66 -9.27 6.75 0.19
N TYR A 67 -7.98 6.50 0.20
CA TYR A 67 -7.27 6.23 1.45
C TYR A 67 -5.87 6.81 1.44
N ALA A 68 -5.35 7.05 2.66
CA ALA A 68 -3.98 7.43 2.94
C ALA A 68 -3.49 6.65 4.14
N ASP A 69 -2.36 6.00 4.01
CA ASP A 69 -1.76 5.17 5.05
C ASP A 69 -0.33 5.59 5.32
N LEU A 70 0.08 5.48 6.58
CA LEU A 70 1.49 5.44 6.97
C LEU A 70 1.88 3.99 7.17
N GLN A 71 3.01 3.57 6.64
CA GLN A 71 3.44 2.18 6.72
C GLN A 71 4.93 2.04 6.96
N ILE A 72 5.31 0.94 7.62
CA ILE A 72 6.67 0.51 7.79
C ILE A 72 6.83 -0.94 7.33
N TRP A 73 7.97 -1.24 6.71
CA TRP A 73 8.28 -2.54 6.15
C TRP A 73 9.63 -3.02 6.67
N PRO A 74 9.66 -3.58 7.90
CA PRO A 74 10.95 -3.92 8.52
C PRO A 74 11.69 -5.09 7.86
N PHE A 75 11.00 -5.98 7.14
CA PHE A 75 11.64 -7.11 6.45
C PHE A 75 10.75 -7.61 5.30
N LEU A 76 10.33 -8.87 5.32
CA LEU A 76 9.42 -9.44 4.31
C LEU A 76 7.94 -9.20 4.60
N GLY A 77 7.67 -8.35 5.55
CA GLY A 77 6.31 -7.97 5.89
C GLY A 77 6.26 -6.54 6.38
N GLY A 78 5.08 -6.02 6.52
CA GLY A 78 4.87 -4.66 6.95
C GLY A 78 3.54 -4.44 7.65
N ILE A 79 3.47 -3.32 8.32
CA ILE A 79 2.25 -2.85 8.96
C ILE A 79 2.00 -1.40 8.58
N GLY A 80 0.74 -1.00 8.57
CA GLY A 80 0.34 0.35 8.27
C GLY A 80 -0.93 0.74 9.00
N ILE A 81 -1.09 2.04 9.17
CA ILE A 81 -2.29 2.64 9.72
C ILE A 81 -2.67 3.84 8.87
N GLY A 82 -3.95 4.03 8.64
CA GLY A 82 -4.40 5.14 7.82
C GLY A 82 -5.87 5.44 7.97
N LYS A 83 -6.34 6.26 7.06
CA LYS A 83 -7.73 6.65 6.94
C LYS A 83 -8.25 6.36 5.55
N MET A 84 -9.49 5.91 5.51
CA MET A 84 -10.25 5.69 4.29
C MET A 84 -11.46 6.61 4.32
N LEU A 85 -11.75 7.25 3.18
CA LEU A 85 -12.88 8.16 3.03
C LEU A 85 -13.81 7.63 1.95
N ASP A 86 -15.11 7.65 2.23
CA ASP A 86 -16.11 7.40 1.20
C ASP A 86 -16.42 8.68 0.40
N LYS A 87 -17.33 8.58 -0.56
CA LYS A 87 -17.73 9.71 -1.39
C LYS A 87 -18.44 10.83 -0.61
N ASP A 88 -19.00 10.50 0.55
CA ASP A 88 -19.73 11.45 1.40
C ASP A 88 -18.82 12.08 2.47
N GLY A 89 -17.53 11.73 2.48
CA GLY A 89 -16.55 12.28 3.41
C GLY A 89 -16.47 11.57 4.75
N ASN A 90 -17.17 10.45 4.93
CA ASN A 90 -17.05 9.66 6.15
C ASN A 90 -15.66 9.04 6.24
N LYS A 91 -15.06 9.08 7.42
CA LYS A 91 -13.69 8.60 7.67
C LYS A 91 -13.73 7.28 8.43
N TYR A 92 -12.95 6.33 7.95
CA TYR A 92 -12.78 5.03 8.59
C TYR A 92 -11.31 4.81 8.90
N THR A 93 -11.00 4.37 10.12
CA THR A 93 -9.63 3.99 10.47
C THR A 93 -9.31 2.64 9.86
N ARG A 94 -8.14 2.54 9.26
CA ARG A 94 -7.69 1.35 8.56
C ARG A 94 -6.36 0.89 9.13
N PHE A 95 -6.27 -0.40 9.42
CA PHE A 95 -5.02 -1.07 9.76
C PHE A 95 -4.72 -2.08 8.67
N LYS A 96 -3.50 -2.14 8.23
CA LYS A 96 -3.11 -3.12 7.24
C LYS A 96 -1.84 -3.84 7.62
N THR A 97 -1.72 -5.06 7.15
CA THR A 97 -0.51 -5.85 7.24
C THR A 97 -0.33 -6.64 5.95
N GLY A 98 0.88 -7.01 5.65
CA GLY A 98 1.17 -7.81 4.47
C GLY A 98 2.47 -8.56 4.60
N VAL A 99 2.58 -9.67 3.87
CA VAL A 99 3.79 -10.48 3.81
C VAL A 99 4.07 -10.87 2.37
N GLY A 100 5.34 -10.86 2.00
CA GLY A 100 5.78 -11.24 0.67
C GLY A 100 7.06 -10.54 0.24
N ALA A 101 7.51 -10.82 -0.98
CA ALA A 101 8.73 -10.24 -1.53
C ALA A 101 8.45 -9.36 -2.76
N TYR A 102 7.92 -9.91 -3.84
CA TYR A 102 7.54 -9.16 -5.04
C TYR A 102 6.05 -8.94 -5.15
N GLY A 103 5.28 -9.85 -4.59
CA GLY A 103 3.86 -9.72 -4.39
C GLY A 103 3.57 -9.97 -2.91
N TYR A 104 2.54 -9.33 -2.39
CA TYR A 104 2.21 -9.40 -0.98
C TYR A 104 0.81 -9.93 -0.80
N ALA A 105 0.67 -10.93 0.07
CA ALA A 105 -0.61 -11.26 0.65
C ALA A 105 -0.92 -10.19 1.71
N THR A 106 -2.09 -9.61 1.66
CA THR A 106 -2.46 -8.48 2.50
C THR A 106 -3.72 -8.77 3.31
N TYR A 107 -3.76 -8.18 4.48
CA TYR A 107 -4.95 -8.13 5.32
C TYR A 107 -5.16 -6.70 5.78
N ASP A 108 -6.36 -6.17 5.56
CA ASP A 108 -6.74 -4.84 6.01
C ASP A 108 -7.96 -4.95 6.94
N TYR A 109 -7.89 -4.25 8.06
CA TYR A 109 -8.99 -4.08 8.98
C TYR A 109 -9.47 -2.63 8.91
N CYS A 110 -10.72 -2.43 8.52
CA CYS A 110 -11.35 -1.11 8.43
C CYS A 110 -12.37 -0.97 9.54
N LYS A 111 -11.99 -0.29 10.61
CA LYS A 111 -12.86 -0.05 11.74
C LYS A 111 -14.10 0.74 11.30
N ASP A 112 -15.27 0.33 11.77
CA ASP A 112 -16.57 0.96 11.52
C ASP A 112 -17.08 0.88 10.07
N LEU A 113 -16.34 0.22 9.18
CA LEU A 113 -16.80 -0.02 7.81
C LEU A 113 -17.47 -1.41 7.73
N GLU A 114 -18.77 -1.47 8.01
CA GLU A 114 -19.51 -2.72 8.14
C GLU A 114 -19.50 -3.59 6.87
N ILE A 115 -19.50 -2.96 5.70
CA ILE A 115 -19.53 -3.70 4.43
C ILE A 115 -18.20 -4.36 4.09
N ALA A 116 -17.10 -3.88 4.67
CA ALA A 116 -15.76 -4.32 4.32
C ALA A 116 -14.81 -4.17 5.52
N LYS A 117 -15.22 -4.72 6.67
CA LYS A 117 -14.45 -4.64 7.90
C LYS A 117 -13.13 -5.40 7.78
N HIS A 118 -13.18 -6.58 7.20
CA HIS A 118 -12.02 -7.43 6.96
C HIS A 118 -11.81 -7.61 5.46
N ASN A 119 -10.60 -7.34 4.99
CA ASN A 119 -10.26 -7.40 3.59
C ASN A 119 -9.00 -8.24 3.39
N PHE A 120 -9.07 -9.23 2.54
CA PHE A 120 -7.97 -10.13 2.21
C PHE A 120 -7.60 -9.93 0.75
N GLY A 121 -6.36 -9.70 0.46
CA GLY A 121 -5.98 -9.41 -0.91
C GLY A 121 -4.57 -9.78 -1.28
N PHE A 122 -4.25 -9.48 -2.51
CA PHE A 122 -2.93 -9.62 -3.10
C PHE A 122 -2.55 -8.31 -3.76
N ILE A 123 -1.37 -7.82 -3.48
CA ILE A 123 -0.87 -6.58 -4.07
C ILE A 123 0.42 -6.85 -4.83
N GLY A 124 0.49 -6.36 -6.06
CA GLY A 124 1.71 -6.27 -6.83
C GLY A 124 2.21 -4.83 -6.86
N THR A 125 3.49 -4.64 -6.63
CA THR A 125 4.11 -3.32 -6.60
C THR A 125 5.34 -3.27 -7.50
N PHE A 126 5.59 -2.09 -8.07
CA PHE A 126 6.77 -1.83 -8.89
C PHE A 126 7.53 -0.66 -8.26
N PRO A 127 8.56 -0.93 -7.44
CA PRO A 127 9.33 0.16 -6.88
C PRO A 127 10.16 0.85 -7.97
N ILE A 128 9.97 2.14 -8.10
CA ILE A 128 10.78 2.98 -8.97
C ILE A 128 11.73 3.76 -8.07
N LEU A 129 12.99 3.42 -8.19
CA LEU A 129 14.02 3.98 -7.35
C LEU A 129 14.68 5.17 -8.06
N ASN A 130 14.96 6.19 -7.28
CA ASN A 130 15.80 7.30 -7.70
C ASN A 130 15.24 8.12 -8.87
N ILE A 131 13.98 8.52 -8.82
CA ILE A 131 13.37 9.39 -9.83
C ILE A 131 13.95 10.80 -9.78
N LEU A 132 14.54 11.23 -8.67
CA LEU A 132 14.91 12.61 -8.42
C LEU A 132 16.41 12.93 -8.57
N GLY A 133 17.12 12.23 -9.38
CA GLY A 133 18.43 12.71 -9.72
C GLY A 133 19.57 11.79 -9.46
N GLY A 134 19.77 10.94 -10.33
CA GLY A 134 21.08 10.41 -10.55
C GLY A 134 21.43 10.62 -11.97
N ASP A 135 22.30 11.52 -12.23
CA ASP A 135 23.06 11.47 -13.45
C ASP A 135 23.81 10.15 -13.44
N TYR A 136 23.23 9.15 -14.05
CA TYR A 136 24.00 7.96 -14.37
C TYR A 136 24.92 8.33 -15.53
N SER A 137 26.06 8.87 -15.20
CA SER A 137 27.14 8.90 -16.17
C SER A 137 27.62 7.46 -16.30
N LEU A 138 27.13 6.80 -17.30
CA LEU A 138 27.72 5.56 -17.78
C LEU A 138 29.02 5.96 -18.48
N ASN A 139 30.12 5.85 -17.76
CA ASN A 139 31.46 5.78 -18.34
C ASN A 139 31.83 4.32 -18.49
#